data_f8043d34a4714bf6c257ca19ef78c792
#
_entry.id   f8043d34a4714bf6c257ca19ef78c792
#
_cell.length_a   1.000
_cell.length_b   1.000
_cell.length_c   1.000
_cell.angle_alpha   90.00
_cell.angle_beta   90.00
_cell.angle_gamma   90.00
#
_symmetry.space_group_name_H-M   'P 1'
#
loop_
_entity.id
_entity.type
_entity.pdbx_description
1 polymer ?
#
loop_
_entity_poly.entity_id
_entity_poly.type
_entity_poly.pdbx_seq_one_letter_code
_entity_poly.pdbx_strand_id
1 'polypeptide(L)'
;MSHSEHLPAIAPDLILVHWGHGEWQVQSLSDRLALWLRVDSAHVRGRSPAAFFPAAVPSITTLAAEVLEQGQDLSAVKLLLLPEQPEFLADIQFAGLTDDYLGQLVRISLRGESIASKQEVGFRGMVGRSPAMHEVFRKIRLYAASDAAIIITGETGAGKELVAQALHQESPRHEKPFAALNCAAISEQLLESELFGHERGAFTGALREHRGYFERTDGGTLLLDEIGDMPLHTQTKLLRVLEDGQVQRVGGEKSYRVDVRFIGATNIPLEQAVAEKQFRADLYHRLAVLRIHLPPLRERSEDIPLLAELFLQQFNAKYGKRIMRLTSEAARLLQSYLWPGNIRELRNVIERVVVESQTEAIGARAFSEWIGERQQFVGSARVLPADGNQRNLPVVLPYPQGDEFRTYQVPSYDHVQGKRIELSEDLIREAYQKAAGNLSAAARYLGVHRATLYRHLRRLKLTRQNLS
;
A
#
# COMPACT_ATOMS: atom_id res chain seq x y z
N MET A 1 0.33 -3.74 -40.98
CA MET A 1 -1.05 -4.26 -40.98
C MET A 1 -1.24 -4.95 -39.61
N SER A 2 -1.69 -4.22 -38.64
CA SER A 2 -1.92 -4.71 -37.28
C SER A 2 -3.41 -5.05 -37.13
N HIS A 3 -3.70 -6.34 -37.03
CA HIS A 3 -5.02 -6.83 -36.69
C HIS A 3 -5.26 -6.60 -35.20
N SER A 4 -5.97 -5.54 -34.84
CA SER A 4 -6.64 -5.44 -33.55
C SER A 4 -7.87 -6.37 -33.60
N GLU A 5 -7.75 -7.54 -33.00
CA GLU A 5 -8.88 -8.41 -32.71
C GLU A 5 -9.84 -7.69 -31.76
N HIS A 6 -10.91 -7.13 -32.30
CA HIS A 6 -12.07 -6.71 -31.54
C HIS A 6 -12.74 -7.96 -30.93
N LEU A 7 -12.59 -8.14 -29.62
CA LEU A 7 -13.45 -9.05 -28.87
C LEU A 7 -14.91 -8.66 -29.15
N PRO A 8 -15.83 -9.61 -29.43
CA PRO A 8 -17.21 -9.30 -29.68
C PRO A 8 -17.81 -8.60 -28.45
N ALA A 9 -18.41 -7.44 -28.66
CA ALA A 9 -19.06 -6.68 -27.62
C ALA A 9 -20.16 -7.56 -26.98
N ILE A 10 -19.97 -7.96 -25.74
CA ILE A 10 -21.00 -8.67 -24.98
C ILE A 10 -22.18 -7.71 -24.84
N ALA A 11 -23.38 -8.15 -25.23
CA ALA A 11 -24.58 -7.34 -25.07
C ALA A 11 -24.74 -6.93 -23.59
N PRO A 12 -25.05 -5.65 -23.30
CA PRO A 12 -25.17 -5.19 -21.94
C PRO A 12 -26.34 -5.88 -21.22
N ASP A 13 -26.16 -6.20 -19.95
CA ASP A 13 -27.20 -6.81 -19.14
C ASP A 13 -28.21 -5.79 -18.62
N LEU A 14 -27.77 -4.55 -18.40
CA LEU A 14 -28.60 -3.48 -17.88
C LEU A 14 -28.18 -2.16 -18.54
N ILE A 15 -29.15 -1.39 -19.01
CA ILE A 15 -28.96 -0.01 -19.47
C ILE A 15 -29.79 0.90 -18.56
N LEU A 16 -29.11 1.89 -17.98
CA LEU A 16 -29.72 2.93 -17.18
C LEU A 16 -29.75 4.24 -17.95
N VAL A 17 -30.75 5.06 -17.69
CA VAL A 17 -30.81 6.44 -18.15
C VAL A 17 -30.83 7.37 -16.94
N HIS A 18 -29.97 8.40 -16.99
CA HIS A 18 -29.96 9.51 -16.05
C HIS A 18 -30.57 10.75 -16.69
N TRP A 19 -31.66 11.24 -16.13
CA TRP A 19 -32.33 12.45 -16.61
C TRP A 19 -31.76 13.71 -15.94
N GLY A 20 -31.81 14.83 -16.62
CA GLY A 20 -31.24 16.10 -16.14
C GLY A 20 -31.79 16.62 -14.80
N HIS A 21 -32.88 16.06 -14.30
CA HIS A 21 -33.44 16.36 -12.97
C HIS A 21 -32.94 15.40 -11.86
N GLY A 22 -31.94 14.53 -12.16
CA GLY A 22 -31.28 13.69 -11.15
C GLY A 22 -31.90 12.31 -10.96
N GLU A 23 -32.91 11.92 -11.72
CA GLU A 23 -33.53 10.61 -11.62
C GLU A 23 -32.85 9.55 -12.48
N TRP A 24 -32.70 8.36 -11.91
CA TRP A 24 -32.23 7.16 -12.60
C TRP A 24 -33.39 6.24 -12.94
N GLN A 25 -33.43 5.79 -14.18
CA GLN A 25 -34.46 4.83 -14.65
C GLN A 25 -33.80 3.70 -15.44
N VAL A 26 -34.42 2.52 -15.40
CA VAL A 26 -33.99 1.39 -16.21
C VAL A 26 -34.52 1.59 -17.63
N GLN A 27 -33.63 1.60 -18.61
CA GLN A 27 -34.00 1.68 -20.03
C GLN A 27 -34.24 0.29 -20.64
N SER A 28 -33.35 -0.65 -20.30
CA SER A 28 -33.48 -2.04 -20.74
C SER A 28 -32.80 -3.00 -19.79
N LEU A 29 -33.25 -4.25 -19.80
CA LEU A 29 -32.72 -5.37 -19.05
C LEU A 29 -32.52 -6.54 -20.02
N SER A 30 -31.40 -7.26 -19.96
CA SER A 30 -31.22 -8.47 -20.78
C SER A 30 -32.15 -9.59 -20.33
N ASP A 31 -32.53 -10.47 -21.27
CA ASP A 31 -33.38 -11.62 -20.95
C ASP A 31 -32.74 -12.54 -19.90
N ARG A 32 -31.39 -12.63 -19.92
CA ARG A 32 -30.60 -13.36 -18.91
C ARG A 32 -30.82 -12.80 -17.51
N LEU A 33 -30.72 -11.49 -17.36
CA LEU A 33 -30.86 -10.82 -16.07
C LEU A 33 -32.31 -10.76 -15.63
N ALA A 34 -33.27 -10.59 -16.59
CA ALA A 34 -34.68 -10.64 -16.32
C ALA A 34 -35.13 -12.01 -15.79
N LEU A 35 -34.65 -13.10 -16.42
CA LEU A 35 -34.92 -14.48 -15.98
C LEU A 35 -34.34 -14.72 -14.56
N TRP A 36 -33.11 -14.23 -14.30
CA TRP A 36 -32.45 -14.37 -13.01
C TRP A 36 -33.17 -13.61 -11.89
N LEU A 37 -33.72 -12.42 -12.19
CA LEU A 37 -34.51 -11.61 -11.27
C LEU A 37 -35.97 -12.09 -11.17
N ARG A 38 -36.40 -13.00 -12.04
CA ARG A 38 -37.83 -13.46 -12.19
C ARG A 38 -38.77 -12.30 -12.47
N VAL A 39 -38.38 -11.36 -13.32
CA VAL A 39 -39.17 -10.22 -13.78
C VAL A 39 -39.35 -10.27 -15.28
N ASP A 40 -40.42 -9.67 -15.77
CA ASP A 40 -40.66 -9.52 -17.21
C ASP A 40 -39.87 -8.28 -17.71
N SER A 41 -38.95 -8.48 -18.64
CA SER A 41 -38.11 -7.43 -19.21
C SER A 41 -38.92 -6.27 -19.84
N ALA A 42 -40.12 -6.53 -20.33
CA ALA A 42 -41.03 -5.52 -20.91
C ALA A 42 -41.57 -4.54 -19.84
N HIS A 43 -41.71 -4.97 -18.58
CA HIS A 43 -42.30 -4.17 -17.51
C HIS A 43 -41.28 -3.41 -16.66
N VAL A 44 -39.98 -3.45 -17.02
CA VAL A 44 -38.89 -2.86 -16.25
C VAL A 44 -38.58 -1.42 -16.68
N ARG A 45 -38.88 -1.10 -17.94
CA ARG A 45 -38.56 0.20 -18.54
C ARG A 45 -39.25 1.36 -17.80
N GLY A 46 -38.47 2.42 -17.54
CA GLY A 46 -38.93 3.63 -16.84
C GLY A 46 -39.03 3.51 -15.32
N ARG A 47 -38.75 2.34 -14.73
CA ARG A 47 -38.75 2.17 -13.27
C ARG A 47 -37.39 2.48 -12.67
N SER A 48 -37.40 2.87 -11.39
CA SER A 48 -36.16 3.10 -10.64
C SER A 48 -35.33 1.82 -10.47
N PRO A 49 -34.00 1.85 -10.66
CA PRO A 49 -33.12 0.71 -10.41
C PRO A 49 -33.24 0.15 -8.99
N ALA A 50 -33.52 0.99 -8.00
CA ALA A 50 -33.70 0.57 -6.60
C ALA A 50 -34.90 -0.37 -6.39
N ALA A 51 -35.90 -0.35 -7.30
CA ALA A 51 -37.02 -1.27 -7.24
C ALA A 51 -36.65 -2.73 -7.54
N PHE A 52 -35.55 -2.95 -8.29
CA PHE A 52 -35.07 -4.27 -8.69
C PHE A 52 -33.81 -4.69 -7.92
N PHE A 53 -33.03 -3.73 -7.49
CA PHE A 53 -31.72 -3.92 -6.83
C PHE A 53 -31.63 -3.13 -5.52
N PRO A 54 -32.56 -3.30 -4.57
CA PRO A 54 -32.61 -2.48 -3.35
C PRO A 54 -31.41 -2.71 -2.42
N ALA A 55 -30.79 -3.88 -2.54
CA ALA A 55 -29.66 -4.31 -1.70
C ALA A 55 -28.36 -4.43 -2.48
N ALA A 56 -28.27 -3.83 -3.68
CA ALA A 56 -27.05 -3.88 -4.48
C ALA A 56 -25.88 -3.16 -3.79
N VAL A 57 -24.73 -3.83 -3.75
CA VAL A 57 -23.51 -3.37 -3.08
C VAL A 57 -22.32 -3.54 -4.02
N PRO A 58 -21.66 -2.41 -4.42
CA PRO A 58 -22.08 -1.00 -4.31
C PRO A 58 -23.39 -0.70 -5.04
N SER A 59 -24.05 0.41 -4.69
CA SER A 59 -25.27 0.84 -5.40
C SER A 59 -25.03 1.01 -6.89
N ILE A 60 -25.90 0.43 -7.72
CA ILE A 60 -25.80 0.49 -9.18
C ILE A 60 -25.84 1.95 -9.68
N THR A 61 -26.70 2.77 -9.08
CA THR A 61 -26.82 4.19 -9.43
C THR A 61 -25.57 4.99 -9.03
N THR A 62 -24.93 4.65 -7.90
CA THR A 62 -23.66 5.27 -7.50
C THR A 62 -22.54 4.97 -8.49
N LEU A 63 -22.43 3.72 -8.95
CA LEU A 63 -21.45 3.33 -9.95
C LEU A 63 -21.70 4.00 -11.31
N ALA A 64 -22.98 4.08 -11.72
CA ALA A 64 -23.35 4.75 -12.96
C ALA A 64 -23.11 6.27 -12.90
N ALA A 65 -23.36 6.91 -11.76
CA ALA A 65 -23.07 8.32 -11.54
C ALA A 65 -21.55 8.60 -11.61
N GLU A 66 -20.73 7.72 -11.05
CA GLU A 66 -19.27 7.85 -11.11
C GLU A 66 -18.74 7.86 -12.55
N VAL A 67 -19.28 7.00 -13.43
CA VAL A 67 -18.94 7.00 -14.86
C VAL A 67 -19.30 8.31 -15.53
N LEU A 68 -20.46 8.90 -15.20
CA LEU A 68 -20.88 10.19 -15.77
C LEU A 68 -20.05 11.37 -15.25
N GLU A 69 -19.73 11.37 -13.96
CA GLU A 69 -18.96 12.46 -13.33
C GLU A 69 -17.48 12.44 -13.70
N GLN A 70 -16.89 11.26 -13.82
CA GLN A 70 -15.46 11.10 -14.12
C GLN A 70 -15.16 10.99 -15.61
N GLY A 71 -16.18 10.72 -16.44
CA GLY A 71 -16.01 10.52 -17.88
C GLY A 71 -15.17 9.28 -18.23
N GLN A 72 -15.07 8.30 -17.32
CA GLN A 72 -14.26 7.11 -17.49
C GLN A 72 -15.05 5.85 -17.21
N ASP A 73 -14.84 4.84 -18.04
CA ASP A 73 -15.43 3.52 -17.86
C ASP A 73 -14.88 2.82 -16.62
N LEU A 74 -15.74 2.10 -15.89
CA LEU A 74 -15.37 1.23 -14.80
C LEU A 74 -15.32 -0.21 -15.31
N SER A 75 -14.23 -0.93 -15.04
CA SER A 75 -14.07 -2.33 -15.46
C SER A 75 -13.83 -3.23 -14.26
N ALA A 76 -14.40 -4.45 -14.31
CA ALA A 76 -14.25 -5.50 -13.31
C ALA A 76 -14.58 -5.05 -11.87
N VAL A 77 -15.61 -4.21 -11.72
CA VAL A 77 -16.10 -3.80 -10.39
C VAL A 77 -16.89 -4.96 -9.77
N LYS A 78 -16.53 -5.36 -8.55
CA LYS A 78 -17.30 -6.35 -7.80
C LYS A 78 -18.66 -5.78 -7.42
N LEU A 79 -19.73 -6.49 -7.76
CA LEU A 79 -21.09 -6.07 -7.56
C LEU A 79 -21.92 -7.24 -6.99
N LEU A 80 -22.45 -7.07 -5.80
CA LEU A 80 -23.45 -7.94 -5.22
C LEU A 80 -24.84 -7.34 -5.55
N LEU A 81 -25.64 -8.01 -6.36
CA LEU A 81 -26.95 -7.51 -6.76
C LEU A 81 -28.04 -7.77 -5.73
N LEU A 82 -28.02 -8.95 -5.12
CA LEU A 82 -29.00 -9.40 -4.10
C LEU A 82 -28.28 -10.13 -2.97
N PRO A 83 -28.75 -10.02 -1.72
CA PRO A 83 -28.23 -10.80 -0.60
C PRO A 83 -28.27 -12.31 -0.91
N GLU A 84 -27.29 -13.07 -0.43
CA GLU A 84 -27.19 -14.53 -0.60
C GLU A 84 -26.95 -15.02 -2.05
N GLN A 85 -26.72 -14.11 -2.99
CA GLN A 85 -26.41 -14.44 -4.37
C GLN A 85 -24.90 -14.27 -4.65
N PRO A 86 -24.36 -14.90 -5.71
CA PRO A 86 -22.95 -14.74 -6.06
C PRO A 86 -22.63 -13.30 -6.47
N GLU A 87 -21.41 -12.86 -6.19
CA GLU A 87 -20.88 -11.59 -6.68
C GLU A 87 -20.66 -11.67 -8.19
N PHE A 88 -20.91 -10.55 -8.87
CA PHE A 88 -20.61 -10.36 -10.28
C PHE A 88 -19.43 -9.40 -10.46
N LEU A 89 -18.70 -9.56 -11.55
CA LEU A 89 -17.80 -8.53 -12.05
C LEU A 89 -18.56 -7.68 -13.06
N ALA A 90 -18.73 -6.40 -12.79
CA ALA A 90 -19.45 -5.47 -13.63
C ALA A 90 -18.50 -4.57 -14.42
N ASP A 91 -18.75 -4.45 -15.72
CA ASP A 91 -18.17 -3.40 -16.55
C ASP A 91 -19.24 -2.34 -16.79
N ILE A 92 -18.94 -1.09 -16.45
CA ILE A 92 -19.90 0.02 -16.49
C ILE A 92 -19.32 1.10 -17.39
N GLN A 93 -20.09 1.50 -18.42
CA GLN A 93 -19.59 2.36 -19.47
C GLN A 93 -20.63 3.40 -19.87
N PHE A 94 -20.17 4.58 -20.24
CA PHE A 94 -21.02 5.59 -20.88
C PHE A 94 -21.45 5.08 -22.27
N ALA A 95 -22.75 5.09 -22.55
CA ALA A 95 -23.31 4.53 -23.77
C ALA A 95 -23.85 5.60 -24.75
N GLY A 96 -23.79 6.88 -24.39
CA GLY A 96 -24.28 7.98 -25.21
C GLY A 96 -25.46 8.71 -24.58
N LEU A 97 -26.16 9.48 -25.40
CA LEU A 97 -27.38 10.20 -25.03
C LEU A 97 -28.63 9.47 -25.57
N THR A 98 -29.79 9.77 -24.97
CA THR A 98 -31.09 9.36 -25.51
C THR A 98 -31.38 10.06 -26.84
N ASP A 99 -32.30 9.55 -27.65
CA ASP A 99 -32.68 10.11 -28.96
C ASP A 99 -33.14 11.58 -28.87
N ASP A 100 -33.71 11.99 -27.75
CA ASP A 100 -34.13 13.35 -27.44
C ASP A 100 -33.01 14.22 -26.82
N TYR A 101 -31.81 13.68 -26.64
CA TYR A 101 -30.64 14.33 -26.01
C TYR A 101 -30.87 14.82 -24.56
N LEU A 102 -31.93 14.40 -23.89
CA LEU A 102 -32.26 14.83 -22.53
C LEU A 102 -31.76 13.88 -21.45
N GLY A 103 -31.45 12.63 -21.82
CA GLY A 103 -30.95 11.61 -20.90
C GLY A 103 -29.58 11.08 -21.26
N GLN A 104 -28.76 10.76 -20.26
CA GLN A 104 -27.45 10.13 -20.40
C GLN A 104 -27.59 8.62 -20.15
N LEU A 105 -27.10 7.82 -21.08
CA LEU A 105 -27.17 6.36 -21.02
C LEU A 105 -25.91 5.75 -20.46
N VAL A 106 -26.06 4.84 -19.51
CA VAL A 106 -24.98 4.04 -18.94
C VAL A 106 -25.31 2.56 -19.11
N ARG A 107 -24.42 1.80 -19.72
CA ARG A 107 -24.53 0.35 -19.88
C ARG A 107 -23.74 -0.38 -18.82
N ILE A 108 -24.30 -1.48 -18.32
CA ILE A 108 -23.68 -2.35 -17.34
C ILE A 108 -23.70 -3.77 -17.92
N SER A 109 -22.53 -4.36 -18.05
CA SER A 109 -22.36 -5.75 -18.47
C SER A 109 -21.88 -6.55 -17.28
N LEU A 110 -22.58 -7.63 -16.94
CA LEU A 110 -22.29 -8.49 -15.81
C LEU A 110 -21.56 -9.75 -16.29
N ARG A 111 -20.40 -9.99 -15.74
CA ARG A 111 -19.69 -11.26 -15.89
C ARG A 111 -19.90 -12.04 -14.60
N GLY A 112 -20.50 -13.23 -14.71
CA GLY A 112 -20.48 -14.17 -13.59
C GLY A 112 -19.02 -14.51 -13.29
N GLU A 113 -18.62 -14.58 -12.04
CA GLU A 113 -17.36 -15.22 -11.71
C GLU A 113 -17.41 -16.65 -12.26
N SER A 114 -16.76 -16.86 -13.39
CA SER A 114 -16.42 -18.21 -13.79
C SER A 114 -15.52 -18.76 -12.69
N ILE A 115 -15.94 -19.88 -12.08
CA ILE A 115 -15.14 -20.68 -11.15
C ILE A 115 -13.83 -21.19 -11.83
N ALA A 116 -13.56 -20.78 -13.05
CA ALA A 116 -12.37 -21.06 -13.80
C ALA A 116 -11.29 -20.02 -13.50
N SER A 117 -10.39 -20.38 -12.67
CA SER A 117 -9.23 -19.71 -12.09
C SER A 117 -9.55 -18.79 -10.90
N LYS A 118 -9.75 -19.37 -9.72
CA LYS A 118 -9.03 -18.88 -8.56
C LYS A 118 -7.53 -18.96 -8.89
N GLN A 119 -7.00 -18.03 -9.68
CA GLN A 119 -5.62 -17.65 -9.44
C GLN A 119 -5.60 -17.24 -7.98
N GLU A 120 -4.91 -18.01 -7.17
CA GLU A 120 -4.76 -17.76 -5.75
C GLU A 120 -4.24 -16.32 -5.63
N VAL A 121 -5.16 -15.37 -5.43
CA VAL A 121 -4.85 -13.95 -5.20
C VAL A 121 -4.10 -13.80 -3.88
N GLY A 122 -3.97 -14.90 -3.14
CA GLY A 122 -3.25 -14.97 -1.88
C GLY A 122 -2.60 -16.33 -1.65
N PHE A 123 -1.41 -16.30 -1.08
CA PHE A 123 -0.66 -17.47 -0.67
C PHE A 123 -0.23 -17.33 0.79
N ARG A 124 -0.79 -18.16 1.67
CA ARG A 124 -0.45 -18.18 3.11
C ARG A 124 -0.46 -16.79 3.77
N GLY A 125 -1.53 -16.02 3.55
CA GLY A 125 -1.68 -14.67 4.10
C GLY A 125 -0.99 -13.55 3.31
N MET A 126 -0.20 -13.89 2.29
CA MET A 126 0.34 -12.93 1.34
C MET A 126 -0.65 -12.71 0.19
N VAL A 127 -0.77 -11.48 -0.27
CA VAL A 127 -1.61 -11.09 -1.41
C VAL A 127 -0.74 -10.53 -2.52
N GLY A 128 -0.95 -11.00 -3.74
CA GLY A 128 -0.24 -10.53 -4.93
C GLY A 128 -0.63 -11.33 -6.16
N ARG A 129 -0.77 -10.63 -7.28
CA ARG A 129 -1.02 -11.19 -8.62
C ARG A 129 0.10 -10.87 -9.60
N SER A 130 1.05 -10.05 -9.19
CA SER A 130 2.18 -9.66 -10.02
C SER A 130 3.06 -10.87 -10.37
N PRO A 131 3.67 -10.90 -11.56
CA PRO A 131 4.63 -11.94 -11.95
C PRO A 131 5.78 -12.08 -10.94
N ALA A 132 6.21 -10.95 -10.36
CA ALA A 132 7.25 -10.93 -9.34
C ALA A 132 6.83 -11.68 -8.07
N MET A 133 5.58 -11.53 -7.61
CA MET A 133 5.05 -12.27 -6.46
C MET A 133 4.80 -13.74 -6.77
N HIS A 134 4.36 -14.07 -7.98
CA HIS A 134 4.23 -15.47 -8.40
C HIS A 134 5.58 -16.21 -8.35
N GLU A 135 6.67 -15.55 -8.74
CA GLU A 135 8.02 -16.11 -8.60
C GLU A 135 8.42 -16.32 -7.13
N VAL A 136 8.05 -15.39 -6.24
CA VAL A 136 8.23 -15.55 -4.79
C VAL A 136 7.45 -16.77 -4.29
N PHE A 137 6.17 -16.91 -4.64
CA PHE A 137 5.33 -18.06 -4.23
C PHE A 137 5.89 -19.39 -4.77
N ARG A 138 6.36 -19.40 -6.02
CA ARG A 138 7.02 -20.58 -6.61
C ARG A 138 8.26 -20.98 -5.80
N LYS A 139 9.12 -20.03 -5.45
CA LYS A 139 10.32 -20.28 -4.64
C LYS A 139 9.97 -20.77 -3.25
N ILE A 140 8.94 -20.21 -2.61
CA ILE A 140 8.51 -20.68 -1.28
C ILE A 140 8.11 -22.16 -1.35
N ARG A 141 7.26 -22.55 -2.31
CA ARG A 141 6.87 -23.97 -2.50
C ARG A 141 8.07 -24.90 -2.75
N LEU A 142 9.01 -24.43 -3.60
CA LEU A 142 10.20 -25.21 -3.92
C LEU A 142 11.14 -25.38 -2.72
N TYR A 143 11.37 -24.31 -1.95
CA TYR A 143 12.36 -24.30 -0.86
C TYR A 143 11.78 -24.83 0.46
N ALA A 144 10.45 -24.82 0.60
CA ALA A 144 9.79 -25.28 1.83
C ALA A 144 10.10 -26.74 2.15
N ALA A 145 10.25 -27.60 1.14
CA ALA A 145 10.56 -29.02 1.31
C ALA A 145 11.99 -29.29 1.79
N SER A 146 12.89 -28.30 1.75
CA SER A 146 14.30 -28.44 2.13
C SER A 146 14.55 -27.88 3.52
N ASP A 147 15.44 -28.51 4.29
CA ASP A 147 15.96 -28.00 5.56
C ASP A 147 17.16 -27.04 5.40
N ALA A 148 17.55 -26.73 4.16
CA ALA A 148 18.63 -25.80 3.89
C ALA A 148 18.31 -24.41 4.46
N ALA A 149 19.35 -23.68 4.88
CA ALA A 149 19.21 -22.28 5.31
C ALA A 149 18.70 -21.40 4.17
N ILE A 150 17.79 -20.48 4.49
CA ILE A 150 17.17 -19.57 3.54
C ILE A 150 17.43 -18.13 3.97
N ILE A 151 17.86 -17.29 3.03
CA ILE A 151 17.92 -15.85 3.22
C ILE A 151 16.81 -15.16 2.43
N ILE A 152 16.01 -14.35 3.11
CA ILE A 152 14.98 -13.50 2.55
C ILE A 152 15.52 -12.06 2.52
N THR A 153 15.69 -11.51 1.32
CA THR A 153 16.11 -10.11 1.14
C THR A 153 14.95 -9.25 0.65
N GLY A 154 14.93 -7.99 1.05
CA GLY A 154 13.92 -7.03 0.61
C GLY A 154 13.81 -5.86 1.56
N GLU A 155 13.25 -4.77 1.08
CA GLU A 155 13.12 -3.53 1.84
C GLU A 155 12.27 -3.72 3.11
N THR A 156 12.48 -2.80 4.08
CA THR A 156 11.66 -2.75 5.30
C THR A 156 10.18 -2.58 4.95
N GLY A 157 9.32 -3.36 5.61
CA GLY A 157 7.87 -3.32 5.37
C GLY A 157 7.40 -4.04 4.10
N ALA A 158 8.27 -4.74 3.35
CA ALA A 158 7.90 -5.49 2.14
C ALA A 158 7.13 -6.80 2.44
N GLY A 159 7.22 -7.34 3.68
CA GLY A 159 6.51 -8.56 4.10
C GLY A 159 7.43 -9.78 4.30
N LYS A 160 8.71 -9.61 4.59
CA LYS A 160 9.70 -10.70 4.79
C LYS A 160 9.26 -11.73 5.82
N GLU A 161 8.63 -11.30 6.92
CA GLU A 161 8.14 -12.20 7.98
C GLU A 161 7.02 -13.12 7.47
N LEU A 162 6.09 -12.62 6.63
CA LEU A 162 5.04 -13.44 6.01
C LEU A 162 5.63 -14.53 5.09
N VAL A 163 6.72 -14.19 4.37
CA VAL A 163 7.45 -15.18 3.55
C VAL A 163 8.05 -16.28 4.43
N ALA A 164 8.65 -15.93 5.57
CA ALA A 164 9.20 -16.90 6.51
C ALA A 164 8.12 -17.78 7.13
N GLN A 165 6.98 -17.22 7.53
CA GLN A 165 5.83 -17.95 8.02
C GLN A 165 5.28 -18.92 6.96
N ALA A 166 5.18 -18.48 5.70
CA ALA A 166 4.75 -19.33 4.59
C ALA A 166 5.72 -20.49 4.31
N LEU A 167 7.04 -20.24 4.37
CA LEU A 167 8.06 -21.28 4.26
C LEU A 167 7.92 -22.34 5.36
N HIS A 168 7.63 -21.95 6.58
CA HIS A 168 7.38 -22.86 7.68
C HIS A 168 6.09 -23.66 7.46
N GLN A 169 4.97 -22.99 7.13
CA GLN A 169 3.66 -23.61 6.90
C GLN A 169 3.63 -24.61 5.74
N GLU A 170 4.47 -24.41 4.72
CA GLU A 170 4.60 -25.32 3.58
C GLU A 170 5.66 -26.43 3.81
N SER A 171 6.36 -26.40 4.95
CA SER A 171 7.45 -27.33 5.23
C SER A 171 6.98 -28.59 5.95
N PRO A 172 7.81 -29.67 5.96
CA PRO A 172 7.58 -30.83 6.81
C PRO A 172 7.52 -30.52 8.31
N ARG A 173 8.01 -29.35 8.72
CA ARG A 173 8.03 -28.87 10.12
C ARG A 173 6.83 -27.98 10.47
N HIS A 174 5.77 -27.92 9.65
CA HIS A 174 4.63 -27.00 9.82
C HIS A 174 3.87 -27.14 11.15
N GLU A 175 3.91 -28.32 11.78
CA GLU A 175 3.33 -28.57 13.11
C GLU A 175 4.33 -28.35 14.27
N LYS A 176 5.57 -28.04 13.96
CA LYS A 176 6.63 -27.81 14.94
C LYS A 176 6.70 -26.34 15.35
N PRO A 177 7.42 -25.97 16.42
CA PRO A 177 7.54 -24.60 16.84
C PRO A 177 8.10 -23.70 15.72
N PHE A 178 7.48 -22.52 15.55
CA PHE A 178 8.01 -21.41 14.78
C PHE A 178 8.28 -20.25 15.72
N ALA A 179 9.49 -19.73 15.70
CA ALA A 179 9.83 -18.52 16.43
C ALA A 179 10.47 -17.48 15.52
N ALA A 180 10.23 -16.21 15.79
CA ALA A 180 10.81 -15.08 15.10
C ALA A 180 11.48 -14.15 16.12
N LEU A 181 12.71 -13.74 15.84
CA LEU A 181 13.48 -12.80 16.64
C LEU A 181 14.01 -11.71 15.73
N ASN A 182 13.76 -10.44 16.09
CA ASN A 182 14.34 -9.30 15.39
C ASN A 182 15.66 -8.90 16.06
N CYS A 183 16.76 -9.02 15.32
CA CYS A 183 18.11 -8.76 15.83
C CYS A 183 18.40 -7.28 16.12
N ALA A 184 17.70 -6.36 15.44
CA ALA A 184 17.86 -4.92 15.64
C ALA A 184 17.02 -4.36 16.81
N ALA A 185 16.02 -5.11 17.30
CA ALA A 185 15.08 -4.62 18.29
C ALA A 185 15.56 -4.69 19.75
N ILE A 186 16.66 -5.40 20.03
CA ILE A 186 17.17 -5.66 21.38
C ILE A 186 18.66 -5.37 21.49
N SER A 187 19.11 -5.05 22.69
CA SER A 187 20.53 -4.80 22.92
C SER A 187 21.39 -6.07 22.70
N GLU A 188 22.64 -5.87 22.35
CA GLU A 188 23.60 -6.92 22.04
C GLU A 188 23.68 -8.04 23.09
N GLN A 189 23.74 -7.68 24.39
CA GLN A 189 23.79 -8.62 25.50
C GLN A 189 22.49 -9.44 25.64
N LEU A 190 21.34 -8.78 25.42
CA LEU A 190 20.05 -9.44 25.45
C LEU A 190 19.85 -10.34 24.22
N LEU A 191 20.32 -9.92 23.04
CA LEU A 191 20.25 -10.72 21.82
C LEU A 191 20.94 -12.08 22.02
N GLU A 192 22.15 -12.07 22.58
CA GLU A 192 22.91 -13.26 22.86
C GLU A 192 22.19 -14.18 23.88
N SER A 193 21.70 -13.60 24.96
CA SER A 193 20.94 -14.28 25.99
C SER A 193 19.62 -14.89 25.45
N GLU A 194 18.90 -14.15 24.61
CA GLU A 194 17.67 -14.63 23.98
C GLU A 194 17.92 -15.77 22.99
N LEU A 195 18.96 -15.64 22.14
CA LEU A 195 19.28 -16.66 21.14
C LEU A 195 19.78 -17.97 21.77
N PHE A 196 20.81 -17.87 22.61
CA PHE A 196 21.54 -19.05 23.10
C PHE A 196 21.15 -19.48 24.52
N GLY A 197 20.42 -18.60 25.25
CA GLY A 197 20.13 -18.82 26.67
C GLY A 197 21.31 -18.41 27.58
N HIS A 198 21.09 -18.41 28.88
CA HIS A 198 22.11 -18.12 29.88
C HIS A 198 21.95 -18.97 31.12
N GLU A 199 23.07 -19.23 31.76
CA GLU A 199 23.11 -19.86 33.09
C GLU A 199 22.91 -18.80 34.18
N ARG A 200 22.48 -19.27 35.37
CA ARG A 200 22.34 -18.37 36.53
C ARG A 200 23.71 -17.74 36.87
N GLY A 201 23.76 -16.43 36.99
CA GLY A 201 24.97 -15.68 37.29
C GLY A 201 25.83 -15.34 36.09
N ALA A 202 25.42 -15.62 34.86
CA ALA A 202 26.17 -15.35 33.63
C ALA A 202 26.48 -13.85 33.42
N PHE A 203 25.64 -12.96 33.91
CA PHE A 203 25.84 -11.51 33.90
C PHE A 203 25.06 -10.84 35.05
N THR A 204 25.28 -9.54 35.28
CA THR A 204 24.57 -8.77 36.31
C THR A 204 23.07 -8.74 35.98
N GLY A 205 22.24 -9.40 36.82
CA GLY A 205 20.80 -9.54 36.59
C GLY A 205 20.36 -10.95 36.16
N ALA A 206 21.27 -11.88 35.86
CA ALA A 206 20.96 -13.29 35.54
C ALA A 206 20.63 -14.07 36.82
N LEU A 207 19.45 -13.81 37.42
CA LEU A 207 19.01 -14.42 38.67
C LEU A 207 18.58 -15.89 38.52
N ARG A 208 18.17 -16.30 37.31
CA ARG A 208 17.71 -17.64 36.96
C ARG A 208 18.38 -18.09 35.66
N GLU A 209 18.35 -19.38 35.38
CA GLU A 209 18.67 -19.87 34.05
C GLU A 209 17.60 -19.49 33.05
N HIS A 210 17.99 -19.31 31.78
CA HIS A 210 17.08 -19.01 30.66
C HIS A 210 17.40 -19.89 29.47
N ARG A 211 16.37 -20.51 28.90
CA ARG A 211 16.49 -21.27 27.65
C ARG A 211 16.35 -20.35 26.45
N GLY A 212 17.36 -20.35 25.60
CA GLY A 212 17.35 -19.52 24.39
C GLY A 212 16.37 -19.98 23.31
N TYR A 213 16.23 -19.16 22.27
CA TYR A 213 15.38 -19.49 21.12
C TYR A 213 15.78 -20.81 20.46
N PHE A 214 17.05 -21.12 20.30
CA PHE A 214 17.50 -22.39 19.71
C PHE A 214 17.00 -23.59 20.49
N GLU A 215 17.07 -23.58 21.83
CA GLU A 215 16.55 -24.67 22.65
C GLU A 215 15.01 -24.75 22.60
N ARG A 216 14.31 -23.59 22.54
CA ARG A 216 12.84 -23.54 22.52
C ARG A 216 12.24 -23.92 21.17
N THR A 217 13.01 -23.77 20.07
CA THR A 217 12.57 -24.11 18.71
C THR A 217 13.16 -25.41 18.20
N ASP A 218 13.70 -26.27 19.09
CA ASP A 218 14.25 -27.55 18.70
C ASP A 218 13.23 -28.41 17.94
N GLY A 219 13.64 -28.97 16.82
CA GLY A 219 12.78 -29.66 15.85
C GLY A 219 11.96 -28.73 14.94
N GLY A 220 11.97 -27.42 15.16
CA GLY A 220 11.16 -26.42 14.50
C GLY A 220 11.90 -25.51 13.52
N THR A 221 11.44 -24.25 13.43
CA THR A 221 11.99 -23.23 12.53
C THR A 221 12.23 -21.92 13.27
N LEU A 222 13.42 -21.35 13.15
CA LEU A 222 13.80 -20.06 13.71
C LEU A 222 14.00 -19.02 12.59
N LEU A 223 13.24 -17.93 12.65
CA LEU A 223 13.45 -16.73 11.84
C LEU A 223 14.30 -15.75 12.63
N LEU A 224 15.43 -15.31 12.05
CA LEU A 224 16.19 -14.16 12.50
C LEU A 224 15.95 -13.00 11.54
N ASP A 225 15.13 -12.03 11.95
CA ASP A 225 14.86 -10.84 11.17
C ASP A 225 15.94 -9.78 11.42
N GLU A 226 16.26 -9.01 10.40
CA GLU A 226 17.35 -8.03 10.33
C GLU A 226 18.70 -8.64 10.78
N ILE A 227 19.03 -9.83 10.22
CA ILE A 227 20.25 -10.56 10.57
C ILE A 227 21.53 -9.78 10.25
N GLY A 228 21.47 -8.83 9.32
CA GLY A 228 22.57 -7.95 8.96
C GLY A 228 23.05 -7.04 10.11
N ASP A 229 22.17 -6.77 11.08
CA ASP A 229 22.46 -5.93 12.25
C ASP A 229 23.01 -6.76 13.44
N MET A 230 23.25 -8.07 13.25
CA MET A 230 23.77 -8.96 14.29
C MET A 230 25.23 -8.62 14.61
N PRO A 231 25.63 -8.46 15.89
CA PRO A 231 27.02 -8.23 16.29
C PRO A 231 27.96 -9.37 15.90
N LEU A 232 29.21 -9.06 15.53
CA LEU A 232 30.19 -10.03 15.02
C LEU A 232 30.47 -11.21 15.96
N HIS A 233 30.46 -10.99 17.29
CA HIS A 233 30.68 -12.08 18.25
C HIS A 233 29.49 -13.04 18.27
N THR A 234 28.24 -12.52 18.15
CA THR A 234 27.04 -13.31 18.05
C THR A 234 27.00 -14.11 16.75
N GLN A 235 27.46 -13.49 15.62
CA GLN A 235 27.63 -14.20 14.33
C GLN A 235 28.56 -15.40 14.46
N THR A 236 29.63 -15.31 15.25
CA THR A 236 30.56 -16.44 15.49
C THR A 236 29.88 -17.61 16.21
N LYS A 237 29.04 -17.32 17.20
CA LYS A 237 28.27 -18.36 17.90
C LYS A 237 27.18 -18.96 17.00
N LEU A 238 26.52 -18.14 16.21
CA LEU A 238 25.51 -18.60 15.24
C LEU A 238 26.13 -19.56 14.22
N LEU A 239 27.32 -19.25 13.70
CA LEU A 239 28.04 -20.14 12.76
C LEU A 239 28.22 -21.56 13.35
N ARG A 240 28.66 -21.63 14.60
CA ARG A 240 28.84 -22.95 15.29
C ARG A 240 27.54 -23.74 15.39
N VAL A 241 26.42 -23.04 15.70
CA VAL A 241 25.11 -23.73 15.75
C VAL A 241 24.71 -24.22 14.38
N LEU A 242 24.95 -23.46 13.30
CA LEU A 242 24.64 -23.86 11.93
C LEU A 242 25.52 -25.00 11.38
N GLU A 243 26.74 -25.14 11.90
CA GLU A 243 27.70 -26.17 11.48
C GLU A 243 27.52 -27.48 12.28
N ASP A 244 27.50 -27.35 13.60
CA ASP A 244 27.59 -28.50 14.54
C ASP A 244 26.21 -28.87 15.14
N GLY A 245 25.21 -28.03 15.03
CA GLY A 245 23.91 -28.18 15.70
C GLY A 245 24.06 -28.13 17.24
N GLN A 246 25.05 -27.41 17.76
CA GLN A 246 25.31 -27.34 19.20
C GLN A 246 25.17 -25.87 19.69
N VAL A 247 24.44 -25.73 20.77
CA VAL A 247 24.21 -24.45 21.47
C VAL A 247 24.85 -24.51 22.84
N GLN A 248 25.63 -23.49 23.18
CA GLN A 248 26.19 -23.26 24.50
C GLN A 248 25.58 -22.00 25.12
N ARG A 249 25.01 -22.11 26.31
CA ARG A 249 24.46 -20.99 27.06
C ARG A 249 25.56 -20.01 27.48
N VAL A 250 25.20 -18.73 27.57
CA VAL A 250 26.10 -17.68 28.08
C VAL A 250 26.45 -18.03 29.54
N GLY A 251 27.75 -18.04 29.86
CA GLY A 251 28.26 -18.39 31.19
C GLY A 251 28.22 -19.87 31.52
N GLY A 252 27.77 -20.74 30.60
CA GLY A 252 27.73 -22.18 30.76
C GLY A 252 28.87 -22.89 30.02
N GLU A 253 29.24 -24.11 30.48
CA GLU A 253 30.21 -24.99 29.79
C GLU A 253 29.51 -26.09 29.00
N LYS A 254 28.24 -26.37 29.30
CA LYS A 254 27.47 -27.45 28.70
C LYS A 254 26.95 -27.10 27.33
N SER A 255 27.17 -28.00 26.35
CA SER A 255 26.58 -27.88 25.02
C SER A 255 25.28 -28.68 24.91
N TYR A 256 24.29 -28.12 24.23
CA TYR A 256 22.99 -28.75 23.94
C TYR A 256 22.88 -28.97 22.45
N ARG A 257 22.52 -30.18 22.03
CA ARG A 257 22.27 -30.48 20.62
C ARG A 257 20.86 -30.00 20.23
N VAL A 258 20.75 -29.31 19.13
CA VAL A 258 19.48 -28.78 18.58
C VAL A 258 19.41 -29.10 17.09
N ASP A 259 18.19 -29.33 16.61
CA ASP A 259 17.85 -29.45 15.18
C ASP A 259 16.87 -28.36 14.78
N VAL A 260 17.39 -27.23 14.34
CA VAL A 260 16.58 -26.04 14.00
C VAL A 260 16.75 -25.68 12.54
N ARG A 261 15.64 -25.60 11.79
CA ARG A 261 15.61 -25.02 10.46
C ARG A 261 15.77 -23.52 10.57
N PHE A 262 16.73 -22.96 9.81
CA PHE A 262 17.09 -21.57 9.89
C PHE A 262 16.56 -20.75 8.72
N ILE A 263 15.95 -19.59 9.01
CA ILE A 263 15.56 -18.57 8.03
C ILE A 263 16.13 -17.23 8.51
N GLY A 264 16.93 -16.58 7.67
CA GLY A 264 17.40 -15.21 7.91
C GLY A 264 16.62 -14.22 7.05
N ALA A 265 16.32 -13.04 7.58
CA ALA A 265 15.75 -11.95 6.80
C ALA A 265 16.58 -10.68 6.98
N THR A 266 16.71 -9.87 5.93
CA THR A 266 17.48 -8.62 5.98
C THR A 266 17.01 -7.62 4.92
N ASN A 267 17.19 -6.33 5.22
CA ASN A 267 16.97 -5.23 4.29
C ASN A 267 18.29 -4.68 3.71
N ILE A 268 19.44 -5.10 4.22
CA ILE A 268 20.75 -4.66 3.73
C ILE A 268 21.41 -5.71 2.82
N PRO A 269 22.25 -5.29 1.85
CA PRO A 269 23.03 -6.20 1.02
C PRO A 269 24.14 -6.84 1.87
N LEU A 270 24.01 -8.13 2.20
CA LEU A 270 24.98 -8.83 3.04
C LEU A 270 26.37 -8.92 2.39
N GLU A 271 26.44 -8.96 1.06
CA GLU A 271 27.70 -8.93 0.31
C GLU A 271 28.51 -7.65 0.59
N GLN A 272 27.81 -6.51 0.69
CA GLN A 272 28.42 -5.23 1.06
C GLN A 272 28.85 -5.25 2.53
N ALA A 273 27.99 -5.74 3.43
CA ALA A 273 28.34 -5.87 4.85
C ALA A 273 29.56 -6.78 5.08
N VAL A 274 29.76 -7.83 4.26
CA VAL A 274 30.96 -8.65 4.27
C VAL A 274 32.19 -7.86 3.82
N ALA A 275 32.08 -7.10 2.72
CA ALA A 275 33.18 -6.26 2.25
C ALA A 275 33.60 -5.19 3.27
N GLU A 276 32.62 -4.64 4.01
CA GLU A 276 32.83 -3.64 5.08
C GLU A 276 33.21 -4.28 6.43
N LYS A 277 33.39 -5.62 6.49
CA LYS A 277 33.70 -6.39 7.70
C LYS A 277 32.67 -6.25 8.84
N GLN A 278 31.46 -5.90 8.51
CA GLN A 278 30.32 -5.86 9.45
C GLN A 278 29.62 -7.21 9.53
N PHE A 279 29.79 -8.05 8.51
CA PHE A 279 29.27 -9.42 8.47
C PHE A 279 30.39 -10.40 8.09
N ARG A 280 30.40 -11.58 8.71
CA ARG A 280 31.42 -12.60 8.45
C ARG A 280 31.17 -13.33 7.13
N ALA A 281 32.21 -13.51 6.34
CA ALA A 281 32.13 -14.20 5.06
C ALA A 281 31.76 -15.69 5.21
N ASP A 282 32.28 -16.37 6.22
CA ASP A 282 31.98 -17.78 6.50
C ASP A 282 30.50 -18.00 6.85
N LEU A 283 29.96 -17.18 7.72
CA LEU A 283 28.53 -17.19 8.06
C LEU A 283 27.65 -16.89 6.83
N TYR A 284 28.02 -15.87 6.04
CA TYR A 284 27.30 -15.55 4.81
C TYR A 284 27.18 -16.75 3.86
N HIS A 285 28.27 -17.45 3.58
CA HIS A 285 28.27 -18.62 2.71
C HIS A 285 27.43 -19.78 3.28
N ARG A 286 27.38 -19.92 4.60
CA ARG A 286 26.56 -20.95 5.24
C ARG A 286 25.08 -20.64 5.20
N LEU A 287 24.69 -19.36 5.24
CA LEU A 287 23.31 -18.89 5.23
C LEU A 287 22.73 -18.75 3.82
N ALA A 288 23.55 -18.28 2.88
CA ALA A 288 23.10 -17.88 1.54
C ALA A 288 22.96 -19.07 0.57
N VAL A 289 22.55 -20.24 1.05
CA VAL A 289 22.33 -21.44 0.22
C VAL A 289 21.11 -21.26 -0.68
N LEU A 290 20.00 -20.83 -0.11
CA LEU A 290 18.77 -20.51 -0.83
C LEU A 290 18.40 -19.05 -0.60
N ARG A 291 17.96 -18.38 -1.66
CA ARG A 291 17.65 -16.95 -1.60
C ARG A 291 16.28 -16.64 -2.18
N ILE A 292 15.50 -15.89 -1.41
CA ILE A 292 14.23 -15.29 -1.85
C ILE A 292 14.38 -13.77 -1.78
N HIS A 293 14.29 -13.11 -2.92
CA HIS A 293 14.20 -11.65 -2.95
C HIS A 293 12.74 -11.24 -3.03
N LEU A 294 12.29 -10.43 -2.07
CA LEU A 294 10.95 -9.89 -2.02
C LEU A 294 10.95 -8.49 -2.67
N PRO A 295 10.25 -8.32 -3.80
CA PRO A 295 10.25 -7.06 -4.54
C PRO A 295 9.61 -5.95 -3.70
N PRO A 296 10.12 -4.71 -3.77
CA PRO A 296 9.46 -3.56 -3.16
C PRO A 296 8.13 -3.28 -3.84
N LEU A 297 7.22 -2.59 -3.13
CA LEU A 297 5.84 -2.40 -3.59
C LEU A 297 5.74 -1.64 -4.92
N ARG A 298 6.67 -0.72 -5.20
CA ARG A 298 6.78 0.01 -6.47
C ARG A 298 7.05 -0.88 -7.69
N GLU A 299 7.69 -2.04 -7.50
CA GLU A 299 7.98 -3.02 -8.57
C GLU A 299 6.82 -4.02 -8.79
N ARG A 300 5.78 -3.93 -7.96
CA ARG A 300 4.54 -4.70 -8.03
C ARG A 300 3.30 -3.82 -7.84
N SER A 301 3.29 -2.66 -8.50
CA SER A 301 2.23 -1.66 -8.39
C SER A 301 0.83 -2.18 -8.73
N GLU A 302 0.73 -3.23 -9.54
CA GLU A 302 -0.52 -3.93 -9.86
C GLU A 302 -1.12 -4.68 -8.65
N ASP A 303 -0.34 -4.95 -7.60
CA ASP A 303 -0.82 -5.56 -6.36
C ASP A 303 -1.41 -4.52 -5.38
N ILE A 304 -1.12 -3.23 -5.57
CA ILE A 304 -1.55 -2.15 -4.67
C ILE A 304 -3.07 -2.09 -4.49
N PRO A 305 -3.90 -2.15 -5.56
CA PRO A 305 -5.34 -2.13 -5.38
C PRO A 305 -5.86 -3.32 -4.56
N LEU A 306 -5.32 -4.52 -4.79
CA LEU A 306 -5.70 -5.72 -4.05
C LEU A 306 -5.33 -5.63 -2.57
N LEU A 307 -4.13 -5.13 -2.27
CA LEU A 307 -3.68 -4.91 -0.89
C LEU A 307 -4.52 -3.84 -0.19
N ALA A 308 -4.85 -2.76 -0.90
CA ALA A 308 -5.67 -1.70 -0.37
C ALA A 308 -7.12 -2.18 -0.07
N GLU A 309 -7.71 -3.00 -0.94
CA GLU A 309 -9.02 -3.63 -0.69
C GLU A 309 -8.99 -4.59 0.51
N LEU A 310 -7.94 -5.42 0.62
CA LEU A 310 -7.76 -6.30 1.78
C LEU A 310 -7.71 -5.49 3.09
N PHE A 311 -6.92 -4.41 3.12
CA PHE A 311 -6.80 -3.56 4.31
C PHE A 311 -8.11 -2.83 4.59
N LEU A 312 -8.81 -2.37 3.56
CA LEU A 312 -10.12 -1.75 3.69
C LEU A 312 -11.12 -2.71 4.38
N GLN A 313 -11.18 -3.97 3.96
CA GLN A 313 -12.03 -4.99 4.59
C GLN A 313 -11.63 -5.24 6.04
N GLN A 314 -10.34 -5.39 6.33
CA GLN A 314 -9.84 -5.60 7.69
C GLN A 314 -10.18 -4.43 8.62
N PHE A 315 -10.02 -3.19 8.14
CA PHE A 315 -10.29 -2.00 8.95
C PHE A 315 -11.79 -1.69 9.07
N ASN A 316 -12.59 -2.01 8.06
CA ASN A 316 -14.05 -2.00 8.19
C ASN A 316 -14.50 -2.90 9.34
N ALA A 317 -14.02 -4.14 9.39
CA ALA A 317 -14.33 -5.07 10.46
C ALA A 317 -13.84 -4.56 11.82
N LYS A 318 -12.60 -4.01 11.87
CA LYS A 318 -11.98 -3.52 13.11
C LYS A 318 -12.70 -2.29 13.70
N TYR A 319 -13.13 -1.36 12.85
CA TYR A 319 -13.68 -0.07 13.27
C TYR A 319 -15.21 0.06 13.08
N GLY A 320 -15.89 -1.02 12.68
CA GLY A 320 -17.33 -1.01 12.44
C GLY A 320 -17.75 -0.08 11.30
N LYS A 321 -16.87 0.16 10.33
CA LYS A 321 -17.13 1.01 9.16
C LYS A 321 -17.79 0.19 8.04
N ARG A 322 -18.41 0.88 7.07
CA ARG A 322 -19.08 0.27 5.91
C ARG A 322 -18.59 0.89 4.60
N ILE A 323 -17.27 1.08 4.49
CA ILE A 323 -16.66 1.63 3.29
C ILE A 323 -16.55 0.50 2.26
N MET A 324 -17.20 0.66 1.11
CA MET A 324 -17.35 -0.41 0.13
C MET A 324 -16.13 -0.54 -0.79
N ARG A 325 -15.50 0.59 -1.16
CA ARG A 325 -14.43 0.59 -2.15
C ARG A 325 -13.58 1.86 -2.14
N LEU A 326 -12.45 1.75 -2.81
CA LEU A 326 -11.69 2.91 -3.29
C LEU A 326 -12.22 3.30 -4.68
N THR A 327 -12.29 4.61 -4.98
CA THR A 327 -12.58 5.05 -6.35
C THR A 327 -11.39 4.74 -7.27
N SER A 328 -11.63 4.68 -8.58
CA SER A 328 -10.57 4.44 -9.58
C SER A 328 -9.48 5.51 -9.53
N GLU A 329 -9.85 6.76 -9.21
CA GLU A 329 -8.91 7.87 -9.01
C GLU A 329 -8.02 7.62 -7.78
N ALA A 330 -8.61 7.20 -6.65
CA ALA A 330 -7.85 6.84 -5.46
C ALA A 330 -6.90 5.66 -5.70
N ALA A 331 -7.36 4.63 -6.40
CA ALA A 331 -6.52 3.47 -6.75
C ALA A 331 -5.32 3.89 -7.62
N ARG A 332 -5.52 4.72 -8.65
CA ARG A 332 -4.43 5.25 -9.49
C ARG A 332 -3.46 6.11 -8.69
N LEU A 333 -3.97 6.96 -7.80
CA LEU A 333 -3.14 7.75 -6.90
C LEU A 333 -2.21 6.85 -6.07
N LEU A 334 -2.75 5.79 -5.46
CA LEU A 334 -1.95 4.85 -4.67
C LEU A 334 -0.91 4.09 -5.53
N GLN A 335 -1.27 3.70 -6.77
CA GLN A 335 -0.35 3.02 -7.69
C GLN A 335 0.80 3.90 -8.17
N SER A 336 0.63 5.22 -8.22
CA SER A 336 1.64 6.16 -8.71
C SER A 336 2.67 6.56 -7.65
N TYR A 337 2.48 6.19 -6.38
CA TYR A 337 3.42 6.50 -5.30
C TYR A 337 4.47 5.40 -5.13
N LEU A 338 5.69 5.78 -4.71
CA LEU A 338 6.85 4.87 -4.62
C LEU A 338 6.85 3.95 -3.40
N TRP A 339 6.06 4.25 -2.38
CA TRP A 339 5.93 3.46 -1.15
C TRP A 339 7.27 3.11 -0.49
N PRO A 340 8.06 4.08 -0.01
CA PRO A 340 9.35 3.80 0.65
C PRO A 340 9.20 2.91 1.89
N GLY A 341 8.06 2.95 2.58
CA GLY A 341 7.69 2.05 3.68
C GLY A 341 6.92 0.80 3.23
N ASN A 342 6.83 0.56 1.93
CA ASN A 342 6.21 -0.62 1.32
C ASN A 342 4.78 -0.90 1.84
N ILE A 343 4.45 -2.18 2.10
CA ILE A 343 3.13 -2.61 2.58
C ILE A 343 2.82 -2.01 3.96
N ARG A 344 3.83 -1.83 4.83
CA ARG A 344 3.62 -1.25 6.16
C ARG A 344 3.11 0.20 6.06
N GLU A 345 3.67 0.98 5.15
CA GLU A 345 3.21 2.34 4.89
C GLU A 345 1.82 2.36 4.26
N LEU A 346 1.58 1.55 3.22
CA LEU A 346 0.27 1.44 2.57
C LEU A 346 -0.81 1.10 3.60
N ARG A 347 -0.57 0.11 4.44
CA ARG A 347 -1.49 -0.31 5.49
C ARG A 347 -1.84 0.84 6.44
N ASN A 348 -0.83 1.58 6.92
CA ASN A 348 -1.03 2.71 7.83
C ASN A 348 -1.83 3.84 7.17
N VAL A 349 -1.57 4.14 5.90
CA VAL A 349 -2.30 5.15 5.14
C VAL A 349 -3.76 4.76 4.96
N ILE A 350 -4.04 3.51 4.58
CA ILE A 350 -5.42 3.01 4.45
C ILE A 350 -6.12 3.01 5.81
N GLU A 351 -5.45 2.58 6.89
CA GLU A 351 -6.02 2.60 8.25
C GLU A 351 -6.47 4.00 8.65
N ARG A 352 -5.60 5.00 8.47
CA ARG A 352 -5.89 6.40 8.76
C ARG A 352 -7.10 6.90 7.97
N VAL A 353 -7.11 6.70 6.67
CA VAL A 353 -8.19 7.16 5.80
C VAL A 353 -9.52 6.47 6.15
N VAL A 354 -9.52 5.19 6.51
CA VAL A 354 -10.72 4.48 6.97
C VAL A 354 -11.25 5.07 8.27
N VAL A 355 -10.37 5.36 9.24
CA VAL A 355 -10.78 5.95 10.53
C VAL A 355 -11.43 7.33 10.33
N GLU A 356 -10.85 8.16 9.48
CA GLU A 356 -11.29 9.53 9.20
C GLU A 356 -12.54 9.58 8.29
N SER A 357 -12.74 8.58 7.43
CA SER A 357 -13.84 8.57 6.46
C SER A 357 -15.21 8.28 7.09
N GLN A 358 -16.22 8.99 6.59
CA GLN A 358 -17.64 8.77 6.92
C GLN A 358 -18.48 8.37 5.69
N THR A 359 -17.82 8.17 4.55
CA THR A 359 -18.45 7.89 3.25
C THR A 359 -18.35 6.40 2.91
N GLU A 360 -19.22 5.91 2.02
CA GLU A 360 -19.19 4.53 1.54
C GLU A 360 -18.10 4.26 0.50
N ALA A 361 -17.51 5.32 -0.10
CA ALA A 361 -16.41 5.20 -1.06
C ALA A 361 -15.30 6.21 -0.72
N ILE A 362 -14.04 5.76 -0.79
CA ILE A 362 -12.87 6.61 -0.55
C ILE A 362 -12.35 7.13 -1.89
N GLY A 363 -12.46 8.44 -2.09
CA GLY A 363 -11.90 9.17 -3.23
C GLY A 363 -10.46 9.64 -3.00
N ALA A 364 -9.79 10.14 -4.05
CA ALA A 364 -8.43 10.66 -3.98
C ALA A 364 -8.28 11.81 -2.97
N ARG A 365 -9.32 12.61 -2.75
CA ARG A 365 -9.31 13.71 -1.77
C ARG A 365 -9.10 13.26 -0.32
N ALA A 366 -9.48 12.03 0.03
CA ALA A 366 -9.26 11.48 1.37
C ALA A 366 -7.76 11.31 1.69
N PHE A 367 -6.90 11.29 0.68
CA PHE A 367 -5.45 11.17 0.83
C PHE A 367 -4.72 12.52 0.84
N SER A 368 -5.44 13.66 0.76
CA SER A 368 -4.83 14.99 0.60
C SER A 368 -3.93 15.39 1.78
N GLU A 369 -4.28 15.04 3.01
CA GLU A 369 -3.48 15.34 4.19
C GLU A 369 -2.18 14.53 4.19
N TRP A 370 -2.24 13.24 3.92
CA TRP A 370 -1.07 12.39 3.76
C TRP A 370 -0.13 12.90 2.65
N ILE A 371 -0.69 13.31 1.49
CA ILE A 371 0.10 13.90 0.40
C ILE A 371 0.79 15.18 0.87
N GLY A 372 0.06 16.05 1.58
CA GLY A 372 0.60 17.31 2.12
C GLY A 372 1.76 17.08 3.11
N GLU A 373 1.65 16.09 4.02
CA GLU A 373 2.70 15.70 4.93
C GLU A 373 3.97 15.23 4.18
N ARG A 374 3.79 14.41 3.13
CA ARG A 374 4.91 13.92 2.31
C ARG A 374 5.60 15.04 1.54
N GLN A 375 4.85 16.01 1.03
CA GLN A 375 5.43 17.19 0.36
C GLN A 375 6.30 18.02 1.32
N GLN A 376 5.84 18.21 2.56
CA GLN A 376 6.59 18.92 3.58
C GLN A 376 7.87 18.17 3.98
N PHE A 377 7.80 16.84 4.10
CA PHE A 377 8.96 16.01 4.44
C PHE A 377 10.06 16.07 3.36
N VAL A 378 9.69 16.04 2.09
CA VAL A 378 10.63 16.18 0.97
C VAL A 378 11.26 17.57 0.95
N GLY A 379 10.51 18.62 1.27
CA GLY A 379 11.02 20.00 1.38
C GLY A 379 12.07 20.16 2.49
N SER A 380 11.90 19.47 3.61
CA SER A 380 12.84 19.51 4.74
C SER A 380 14.10 18.64 4.54
N ALA A 381 14.02 17.57 3.78
CA ALA A 381 15.16 16.70 3.48
C ALA A 381 16.18 17.36 2.51
N ARG A 382 15.83 18.47 1.85
CA ARG A 382 16.75 19.24 1.00
C ARG A 382 17.80 20.10 1.75
N VAL A 383 17.80 20.10 3.06
CA VAL A 383 18.69 20.96 3.90
C VAL A 383 19.85 20.19 4.51
N LEU A 384 20.15 18.97 4.09
CA LEU A 384 21.36 18.29 4.52
C LEU A 384 22.51 18.55 3.54
N PRO A 385 23.73 18.87 4.02
CA PRO A 385 24.87 19.20 3.17
C PRO A 385 25.27 18.00 2.30
N ALA A 386 25.64 18.32 1.06
CA ALA A 386 26.10 17.36 0.07
C ALA A 386 27.46 16.79 0.46
N ASP A 387 27.48 15.67 1.14
CA ASP A 387 28.61 14.75 1.15
C ASP A 387 28.32 13.62 0.15
N GLY A 388 29.24 13.53 -0.81
CA GLY A 388 29.02 12.92 -2.13
C GLY A 388 28.99 11.41 -2.16
N ASN A 389 28.09 10.74 -1.45
CA ASN A 389 27.83 9.32 -1.72
C ASN A 389 26.46 8.81 -1.18
N GLN A 390 25.44 9.65 -1.19
CA GLN A 390 24.08 9.17 -0.88
C GLN A 390 23.28 9.11 -2.16
N ARG A 391 22.81 7.91 -2.51
CA ARG A 391 21.76 7.70 -3.50
C ARG A 391 20.49 8.38 -2.98
N ASN A 392 20.34 9.67 -3.33
CA ASN A 392 19.08 10.39 -3.16
C ASN A 392 18.03 9.68 -4.00
N LEU A 393 17.22 8.85 -3.38
CA LEU A 393 15.99 8.35 -3.99
C LEU A 393 15.07 9.58 -4.12
N PRO A 394 14.72 10.00 -5.35
CA PRO A 394 13.75 11.05 -5.51
C PRO A 394 12.42 10.50 -4.97
N VAL A 395 11.89 11.10 -3.92
CA VAL A 395 10.50 10.88 -3.52
C VAL A 395 9.67 11.59 -4.57
N VAL A 396 9.36 10.90 -5.65
CA VAL A 396 8.45 11.41 -6.68
C VAL A 396 7.05 11.23 -6.13
N LEU A 397 6.40 12.35 -5.81
CA LEU A 397 4.97 12.35 -5.58
C LEU A 397 4.27 12.10 -6.91
N PRO A 398 3.21 11.28 -6.91
CA PRO A 398 2.43 11.06 -8.11
C PRO A 398 1.82 12.39 -8.55
N TYR A 399 2.19 12.83 -9.75
CA TYR A 399 1.43 13.82 -10.47
C TYR A 399 0.29 13.11 -11.18
N PRO A 400 -0.97 13.57 -11.05
CA PRO A 400 -2.02 13.10 -11.93
C PRO A 400 -1.63 13.49 -13.36
N GLN A 401 -1.43 12.48 -14.22
CA GLN A 401 -1.30 12.69 -15.66
C GLN A 401 -2.70 12.93 -16.22
N GLY A 402 -3.11 14.18 -16.22
CA GLY A 402 -4.31 14.65 -16.87
C GLY A 402 -4.09 16.12 -17.24
N ASP A 403 -4.40 16.47 -18.49
CA ASP A 403 -4.13 17.78 -19.13
C ASP A 403 -4.82 19.00 -18.49
N GLU A 404 -5.44 18.89 -17.33
CA GLU A 404 -6.12 20.00 -16.63
C GLU A 404 -5.35 20.64 -15.47
N PHE A 405 -4.18 20.09 -15.10
CA PHE A 405 -3.31 20.79 -14.16
C PHE A 405 -2.16 21.45 -14.90
N ARG A 406 -2.37 22.72 -15.30
CA ARG A 406 -1.30 23.59 -15.77
C ARG A 406 -0.09 23.43 -14.85
N THR A 407 1.02 23.07 -15.46
CA THR A 407 2.37 23.07 -14.88
C THR A 407 2.58 24.39 -14.14
N TYR A 408 2.40 24.36 -12.81
CA TYR A 408 2.97 25.39 -11.98
C TYR A 408 4.48 25.11 -11.95
N GLN A 409 5.23 25.82 -12.79
CA GLN A 409 6.65 26.00 -12.56
C GLN A 409 6.77 26.58 -11.15
N VAL A 410 7.26 25.76 -10.21
CA VAL A 410 7.73 26.28 -8.94
C VAL A 410 8.92 27.18 -9.29
N PRO A 411 8.85 28.50 -9.02
CA PRO A 411 10.01 29.35 -9.19
C PRO A 411 11.14 28.74 -8.37
N SER A 412 12.28 28.53 -8.99
CA SER A 412 13.52 28.17 -8.31
C SER A 412 13.78 29.20 -7.21
N TYR A 413 13.56 28.79 -5.97
CA TYR A 413 13.96 29.59 -4.83
C TYR A 413 15.47 29.57 -4.75
N ASP A 414 16.12 30.57 -5.35
CA ASP A 414 17.46 30.94 -4.99
C ASP A 414 17.44 31.38 -3.52
N HIS A 415 18.32 30.75 -2.76
CA HIS A 415 18.55 30.99 -1.36
C HIS A 415 18.74 32.47 -1.06
N VAL A 416 17.77 33.09 -0.40
CA VAL A 416 18.00 34.28 0.39
C VAL A 416 17.92 33.90 1.87
N GLN A 417 19.10 33.81 2.47
CA GLN A 417 19.27 33.73 3.91
C GLN A 417 18.37 34.73 4.64
N GLY A 418 17.57 34.24 5.59
CA GLY A 418 17.17 34.91 6.83
C GLY A 418 16.76 36.39 6.81
N LYS A 419 16.26 36.96 5.71
CA LYS A 419 15.66 38.32 5.73
C LYS A 419 14.14 38.20 5.88
N ARG A 420 13.62 38.77 6.96
CA ARG A 420 12.20 39.07 7.11
C ARG A 420 11.75 39.79 5.83
N ILE A 421 10.87 39.15 5.06
CA ILE A 421 10.25 39.77 3.90
C ILE A 421 9.40 40.93 4.45
N GLU A 422 9.88 42.16 4.33
CA GLU A 422 9.08 43.33 4.58
C GLU A 422 8.28 43.62 3.30
N LEU A 423 6.99 43.29 3.34
CA LEU A 423 6.06 43.65 2.27
C LEU A 423 5.80 45.17 2.35
N SER A 424 6.24 45.91 1.33
CA SER A 424 5.90 47.31 1.18
C SER A 424 4.45 47.49 0.74
N GLU A 425 3.86 48.66 0.99
CA GLU A 425 2.51 48.97 0.58
C GLU A 425 2.32 48.86 -0.93
N ASP A 426 3.31 49.33 -1.73
CA ASP A 426 3.27 49.24 -3.19
C ASP A 426 3.21 47.84 -3.72
N LEU A 427 4.02 46.90 -3.16
CA LEU A 427 4.02 45.51 -3.53
C LEU A 427 2.68 44.82 -3.21
N ILE A 428 2.06 45.18 -2.10
CA ILE A 428 0.74 44.67 -1.72
C ILE A 428 -0.35 45.20 -2.66
N ARG A 429 -0.30 46.45 -3.04
CA ARG A 429 -1.24 47.06 -3.99
C ARG A 429 -1.12 46.46 -5.38
N GLU A 430 0.10 46.30 -5.89
CA GLU A 430 0.34 45.70 -7.19
C GLU A 430 -0.16 44.26 -7.23
N ALA A 431 0.13 43.46 -6.19
CA ALA A 431 -0.35 42.07 -6.07
C ALA A 431 -1.89 42.02 -5.98
N TYR A 432 -2.51 42.94 -5.28
CA TYR A 432 -3.97 43.01 -5.15
C TYR A 432 -4.65 43.35 -6.47
N GLN A 433 -4.10 44.29 -7.24
CA GLN A 433 -4.59 44.64 -8.57
C GLN A 433 -4.42 43.48 -9.55
N LYS A 434 -3.24 42.86 -9.62
CA LYS A 434 -3.00 41.67 -10.46
C LYS A 434 -3.87 40.45 -10.08
N ALA A 435 -4.30 40.39 -8.83
CA ALA A 435 -5.21 39.38 -8.33
C ALA A 435 -6.70 39.74 -8.44
N ALA A 436 -7.04 40.79 -9.22
CA ALA A 436 -8.41 41.26 -9.42
C ALA A 436 -9.21 41.40 -8.10
N GLY A 437 -8.59 41.97 -7.06
CA GLY A 437 -9.24 42.22 -5.77
C GLY A 437 -9.31 41.00 -4.81
N ASN A 438 -8.71 39.86 -5.16
CA ASN A 438 -8.73 38.64 -4.33
C ASN A 438 -7.48 38.53 -3.45
N LEU A 439 -7.64 38.80 -2.15
CA LEU A 439 -6.52 38.74 -1.16
C LEU A 439 -5.85 37.35 -1.04
N SER A 440 -6.57 36.29 -1.29
CA SER A 440 -5.98 34.94 -1.27
C SER A 440 -5.11 34.68 -2.50
N ALA A 441 -5.50 35.24 -3.65
CA ALA A 441 -4.69 35.21 -4.87
C ALA A 441 -3.50 36.15 -4.77
N ALA A 442 -3.66 37.34 -4.16
CA ALA A 442 -2.59 38.31 -3.90
C ALA A 442 -1.52 37.71 -2.95
N ALA A 443 -1.93 37.02 -1.89
CA ALA A 443 -0.98 36.31 -1.01
C ALA A 443 -0.15 35.28 -1.76
N ARG A 444 -0.78 34.51 -2.66
CA ARG A 444 -0.06 33.54 -3.54
C ARG A 444 0.88 34.25 -4.50
N TYR A 445 0.46 35.38 -5.09
CA TYR A 445 1.30 36.17 -5.99
C TYR A 445 2.56 36.71 -5.28
N LEU A 446 2.42 37.12 -4.01
CA LEU A 446 3.51 37.62 -3.16
C LEU A 446 4.37 36.48 -2.55
N GLY A 447 4.03 35.22 -2.78
CA GLY A 447 4.74 34.06 -2.20
C GLY A 447 4.66 33.98 -0.67
N VAL A 448 3.62 34.56 -0.04
CA VAL A 448 3.45 34.57 1.41
C VAL A 448 2.17 33.85 1.84
N HIS A 449 2.16 33.32 3.06
CA HIS A 449 0.95 32.75 3.62
C HIS A 449 -0.11 33.83 3.85
N ARG A 450 -1.39 33.50 3.62
CA ARG A 450 -2.51 34.43 3.78
C ARG A 450 -2.49 35.18 5.14
N ALA A 451 -2.18 34.46 6.23
CA ALA A 451 -2.06 35.06 7.56
C ALA A 451 -0.94 36.12 7.65
N THR A 452 0.16 35.93 6.91
CA THR A 452 1.28 36.89 6.82
C THR A 452 0.84 38.16 6.10
N LEU A 453 0.14 38.02 4.96
CA LEU A 453 -0.42 39.17 4.26
C LEU A 453 -1.40 39.98 5.14
N TYR A 454 -2.33 39.29 5.86
CA TYR A 454 -3.24 39.97 6.78
C TYR A 454 -2.54 40.69 7.93
N ARG A 455 -1.43 40.13 8.44
CA ARG A 455 -0.60 40.76 9.47
C ARG A 455 0.05 42.07 8.94
N HIS A 456 0.56 42.06 7.71
CA HIS A 456 1.12 43.23 7.07
C HIS A 456 0.07 44.28 6.74
N LEU A 457 -1.11 43.89 6.25
CA LEU A 457 -2.24 44.81 6.04
C LEU A 457 -2.65 45.53 7.33
N ARG A 458 -2.73 44.80 8.47
CA ARG A 458 -3.01 45.41 9.76
C ARG A 458 -1.90 46.37 10.22
N ARG A 459 -0.62 45.97 10.04
CA ARG A 459 0.53 46.80 10.40
C ARG A 459 0.55 48.10 9.60
N LEU A 460 0.24 48.03 8.32
CA LEU A 460 0.22 49.17 7.40
C LEU A 460 -1.13 49.95 7.41
N LYS A 461 -2.08 49.53 8.22
CA LYS A 461 -3.46 50.08 8.32
C LYS A 461 -4.20 50.11 6.99
N LEU A 462 -3.89 49.16 6.08
CA LEU A 462 -4.53 49.04 4.80
C LEU A 462 -5.83 48.23 4.88
N THR A 463 -6.91 48.78 4.31
CA THR A 463 -8.21 48.14 4.18
C THR A 463 -8.48 47.78 2.73
N ARG A 464 -9.47 46.94 2.45
CA ARG A 464 -9.85 46.58 1.08
C ARG A 464 -10.22 47.81 0.23
N GLN A 465 -10.76 48.86 0.85
CA GLN A 465 -11.15 50.09 0.19
C GLN A 465 -9.94 50.98 -0.20
N ASN A 466 -8.78 50.78 0.46
CA ASN A 466 -7.56 51.56 0.21
C ASN A 466 -6.57 50.80 -0.71
N LEU A 467 -6.93 49.62 -1.17
CA LEU A 467 -6.11 48.76 -2.05
C LEU A 467 -6.58 48.78 -3.52
N SER A 468 -7.75 49.38 -3.77
CA SER A 468 -8.33 49.53 -5.10
C SER A 468 -7.76 50.75 -5.81
#